data_9cc7f37bee8648e0ec4bca46bec3fc13
#
_entry.id   9cc7f37bee8648e0ec4bca46bec3fc13
#
_cell.length_a   1.000
_cell.length_b   1.000
_cell.length_c   1.000
_cell.angle_alpha   90.00
_cell.angle_beta   90.00
_cell.angle_gamma   90.00
#
_symmetry.space_group_name_H-M   'P 1'
#
loop_
_entity.id
_entity.type
_entity.pdbx_description
1 polymer ?
#
loop_
_entity_poly.entity_id
_entity_poly.type
_entity_poly.pdbx_seq_one_letter_code
_entity_poly.pdbx_strand_id
1 'polypeptide(L)'
;LTAGKPFINNFLPIFGDMLRLKMAVPVTPRNHPDFNSLGLVHAAVLGLTNPTYNTDASLQWIPNMDGFPNGRRLEDDVTRIELQAVGGVVLAAIGLWYDDRNIGSSPLSPDLLGVLGYTTGVESNDVAFTATFPYVAQPWSGYANHSGQ
;
A
#
# COMPACT_ATOMS: atom_id res chain seq x y z
N LEU A 1 3.33 20.67 -10.61
CA LEU A 1 2.24 19.73 -10.89
C LEU A 1 1.87 19.86 -12.37
N THR A 2 1.97 18.78 -13.12
CA THR A 2 1.62 18.80 -14.55
C THR A 2 0.10 18.89 -14.68
N ALA A 3 -0.38 19.87 -15.43
CA ALA A 3 -1.80 20.00 -15.73
C ALA A 3 -2.35 18.66 -16.27
N GLY A 4 -3.49 18.22 -15.77
CA GLY A 4 -4.11 16.96 -16.19
C GLY A 4 -3.70 15.71 -15.39
N LYS A 5 -2.76 15.80 -14.46
CA LYS A 5 -2.47 14.72 -13.51
C LYS A 5 -3.34 14.89 -12.27
N PRO A 6 -4.20 13.91 -11.91
CA PRO A 6 -5.07 14.06 -10.78
C PRO A 6 -4.28 13.89 -9.48
N PHE A 7 -4.05 14.99 -8.79
CA PHE A 7 -3.76 14.95 -7.36
C PHE A 7 -5.05 14.83 -6.59
N ILE A 8 -5.01 14.18 -5.44
CA ILE A 8 -6.19 14.01 -4.60
C ILE A 8 -6.86 15.35 -4.31
N ASN A 9 -6.07 16.41 -4.12
CA ASN A 9 -6.56 17.77 -3.89
C ASN A 9 -7.27 18.40 -5.10
N ASN A 10 -7.01 17.93 -6.33
CA ASN A 10 -7.71 18.42 -7.52
C ASN A 10 -9.15 17.91 -7.61
N PHE A 11 -9.51 16.94 -6.81
CA PHE A 11 -10.88 16.41 -6.74
C PHE A 11 -11.71 17.08 -5.63
N LEU A 12 -11.12 17.96 -4.85
CA LEU A 12 -11.83 18.68 -3.82
C LEU A 12 -12.41 19.97 -4.40
N PRO A 13 -13.73 20.15 -4.40
CA PRO A 13 -14.36 21.38 -4.91
C PRO A 13 -14.09 22.60 -4.02
N ILE A 14 -13.61 22.38 -2.80
CA ILE A 14 -13.27 23.39 -1.82
C ILE A 14 -12.01 22.97 -1.06
N PHE A 15 -11.23 23.93 -0.56
CA PHE A 15 -10.12 23.66 0.33
C PHE A 15 -10.64 23.12 1.67
N GLY A 16 -10.14 21.97 2.07
CA GLY A 16 -10.48 21.33 3.34
C GLY A 16 -9.90 19.93 3.45
N ASP A 17 -9.71 19.46 4.66
CA ASP A 17 -9.33 18.10 4.93
C ASP A 17 -10.52 17.18 4.65
N MET A 18 -10.33 16.19 3.81
CA MET A 18 -11.36 15.23 3.44
C MET A 18 -10.78 13.83 3.36
N LEU A 19 -11.32 12.93 4.15
CA LEU A 19 -11.08 11.50 4.01
C LEU A 19 -12.00 10.95 2.92
N ARG A 20 -11.42 10.37 1.87
CA ARG A 20 -12.16 9.66 0.83
C ARG A 20 -12.06 8.16 1.05
N LEU A 21 -13.21 7.51 1.15
CA LEU A 21 -13.32 6.07 1.22
C LEU A 21 -14.18 5.57 0.07
N LYS A 22 -13.60 4.71 -0.78
CA LYS A 22 -14.33 4.02 -1.86
C LYS A 22 -14.89 2.71 -1.32
N MET A 23 -16.15 2.72 -0.89
CA MET A 23 -16.80 1.58 -0.26
C MET A 23 -17.11 0.41 -1.21
N ALA A 24 -16.99 0.62 -2.52
CA ALA A 24 -17.20 -0.43 -3.52
C ALA A 24 -15.99 -1.38 -3.67
N VAL A 25 -14.86 -1.06 -3.03
CA VAL A 25 -13.68 -1.93 -3.06
C VAL A 25 -13.93 -3.14 -2.16
N PRO A 26 -13.74 -4.37 -2.68
CA PRO A 26 -13.91 -5.58 -1.87
C PRO A 26 -12.87 -5.64 -0.75
N VAL A 27 -13.29 -6.13 0.40
CA VAL A 27 -12.37 -6.41 1.52
C VAL A 27 -11.52 -7.62 1.19
N THR A 28 -10.22 -7.52 1.40
CA THR A 28 -9.28 -8.63 1.31
C THR A 28 -9.22 -9.35 2.67
N PRO A 29 -9.76 -10.56 2.79
CA PRO A 29 -9.72 -11.29 4.05
C PRO A 29 -8.28 -11.57 4.50
N ARG A 30 -8.03 -11.58 5.81
CA ARG A 30 -6.70 -11.87 6.38
C ARG A 30 -6.14 -13.25 5.99
N ASN A 31 -7.00 -14.21 5.68
CA ASN A 31 -6.60 -15.55 5.21
C ASN A 31 -6.49 -15.64 3.68
N HIS A 32 -6.65 -14.54 2.96
CA HIS A 32 -6.43 -14.53 1.52
C HIS A 32 -4.95 -14.73 1.21
N PRO A 33 -4.59 -15.57 0.21
CA PRO A 33 -3.18 -15.86 -0.10
C PRO A 33 -2.38 -14.61 -0.49
N ASP A 34 -3.04 -13.62 -1.08
CA ASP A 34 -2.41 -12.36 -1.47
C ASP A 34 -2.60 -11.24 -0.42
N PHE A 35 -3.07 -11.53 0.80
CA PHE A 35 -3.16 -10.53 1.85
C PHE A 35 -1.77 -10.05 2.25
N ASN A 36 -1.58 -8.72 2.30
CA ASN A 36 -0.28 -8.13 2.58
C ASN A 36 -0.41 -6.78 3.29
N SER A 37 0.47 -6.52 4.25
CA SER A 37 0.53 -5.26 4.99
C SER A 37 1.00 -4.05 4.15
N LEU A 38 1.53 -4.31 2.96
CA LEU A 38 1.94 -3.24 2.03
C LEU A 38 0.79 -2.73 1.14
N GLY A 39 -0.46 -3.14 1.39
CA GLY A 39 -1.64 -2.54 0.82
C GLY A 39 -1.53 -2.21 -0.68
N LEU A 40 -1.63 -0.93 -1.01
CA LEU A 40 -1.54 -0.40 -2.38
C LEU A 40 -0.26 -0.84 -3.12
N VAL A 41 0.88 -0.92 -2.44
CA VAL A 41 2.15 -1.32 -3.08
C VAL A 41 2.08 -2.77 -3.54
N HIS A 42 1.57 -3.67 -2.69
CA HIS A 42 1.41 -5.07 -3.07
C HIS A 42 0.38 -5.23 -4.20
N ALA A 43 -0.73 -4.49 -4.15
CA ALA A 43 -1.71 -4.47 -5.24
C ALA A 43 -1.07 -3.99 -6.57
N ALA A 44 -0.22 -2.98 -6.52
CA ALA A 44 0.52 -2.50 -7.69
C ALA A 44 1.44 -3.58 -8.27
N VAL A 45 2.17 -4.31 -7.43
CA VAL A 45 3.02 -5.42 -7.87
C VAL A 45 2.18 -6.55 -8.49
N LEU A 46 1.07 -6.92 -7.89
CA LEU A 46 0.14 -7.92 -8.44
C LEU A 46 -0.40 -7.46 -9.82
N GLY A 47 -0.79 -6.21 -9.95
CA GLY A 47 -1.25 -5.63 -11.21
C GLY A 47 -0.18 -5.63 -12.30
N LEU A 48 1.09 -5.57 -11.94
CA LEU A 48 2.21 -5.62 -12.89
C LEU A 48 2.61 -7.05 -13.28
N THR A 49 2.52 -7.99 -12.36
CA THR A 49 3.18 -9.30 -12.49
C THR A 49 2.24 -10.48 -12.58
N ASN A 50 1.03 -10.37 -12.03
CA ASN A 50 0.10 -11.50 -11.97
C ASN A 50 -0.89 -11.45 -13.15
N PRO A 51 -0.88 -12.46 -14.05
CA PRO A 51 -1.79 -12.49 -15.21
C PRO A 51 -3.28 -12.42 -14.86
N THR A 52 -3.67 -12.83 -13.66
CA THR A 52 -5.05 -12.75 -13.20
C THR A 52 -5.50 -11.30 -12.99
N TYR A 53 -4.59 -10.43 -12.59
CA TYR A 53 -4.87 -9.04 -12.25
C TYR A 53 -4.37 -8.04 -13.30
N ASN A 54 -3.47 -8.47 -14.19
CA ASN A 54 -2.93 -7.64 -15.28
C ASN A 54 -3.80 -7.76 -16.55
N THR A 55 -5.11 -7.63 -16.40
CA THR A 55 -6.06 -7.84 -17.52
C THR A 55 -6.66 -6.57 -18.06
N ASP A 56 -6.88 -5.60 -17.22
CA ASP A 56 -7.30 -4.24 -17.57
C ASP A 56 -7.42 -3.33 -16.34
N ALA A 57 -7.94 -2.16 -16.55
CA ALA A 57 -7.81 -0.98 -15.70
C ALA A 57 -8.58 -0.98 -14.37
N SER A 58 -9.18 -2.07 -13.91
CA SER A 58 -9.94 -2.04 -12.65
C SER A 58 -9.09 -2.39 -11.43
N LEU A 59 -8.05 -1.61 -11.18
CA LEU A 59 -7.14 -1.78 -10.03
C LEU A 59 -7.86 -1.98 -8.69
N GLN A 60 -9.06 -1.45 -8.56
CA GLN A 60 -9.89 -1.57 -7.35
C GLN A 60 -10.27 -3.00 -6.97
N TRP A 61 -10.16 -3.95 -7.89
CA TRP A 61 -10.49 -5.37 -7.66
C TRP A 61 -9.28 -6.21 -7.30
N ILE A 62 -8.09 -5.62 -7.35
CA ILE A 62 -6.86 -6.29 -6.92
C ILE A 62 -6.88 -6.41 -5.40
N PRO A 63 -6.48 -7.56 -4.82
CA PRO A 63 -6.36 -7.71 -3.37
C PRO A 63 -5.53 -6.59 -2.72
N ASN A 64 -5.90 -6.20 -1.51
CA ASN A 64 -5.30 -5.13 -0.71
C ASN A 64 -5.65 -3.69 -1.10
N MET A 65 -6.47 -3.47 -2.13
CA MET A 65 -6.95 -2.12 -2.45
C MET A 65 -7.94 -1.56 -1.42
N ASP A 66 -8.42 -2.38 -0.48
CA ASP A 66 -9.19 -1.99 0.70
C ASP A 66 -8.33 -1.41 1.84
N GLY A 67 -7.01 -1.56 1.77
CA GLY A 67 -6.05 -0.96 2.68
C GLY A 67 -5.71 0.49 2.33
N PHE A 68 -4.67 1.03 2.99
CA PHE A 68 -4.19 2.39 2.73
C PHE A 68 -3.85 2.61 1.24
N PRO A 69 -4.28 3.71 0.59
CA PRO A 69 -4.93 4.92 1.13
C PRO A 69 -6.48 4.89 1.14
N ASN A 70 -7.11 3.79 0.77
CA ASN A 70 -8.57 3.66 0.78
C ASN A 70 -9.11 3.19 2.14
N GLY A 71 -8.66 3.79 3.20
CA GLY A 71 -8.79 3.36 4.57
C GLY A 71 -7.42 2.96 5.13
N ARG A 72 -7.41 2.35 6.31
CA ARG A 72 -6.21 1.80 6.93
C ARG A 72 -6.59 0.57 7.73
N ARG A 73 -6.05 -0.57 7.36
CA ARG A 73 -6.15 -1.78 8.16
C ARG A 73 -5.15 -1.70 9.32
N LEU A 74 -5.36 -2.47 10.37
CA LEU A 74 -4.45 -2.49 11.52
C LEU A 74 -3.04 -2.97 11.14
N GLU A 75 -2.96 -3.81 10.13
CA GLU A 75 -1.73 -4.40 9.61
C GLU A 75 -0.98 -3.50 8.62
N ASP A 76 -1.61 -2.43 8.11
CA ASP A 76 -1.01 -1.62 7.05
C ASP A 76 0.23 -0.88 7.56
N ASP A 77 1.38 -1.19 6.97
CA ASP A 77 2.64 -0.45 7.17
C ASP A 77 2.64 0.82 6.32
N VAL A 78 1.92 1.83 6.82
CA VAL A 78 1.67 3.08 6.08
C VAL A 78 2.98 3.78 5.73
N THR A 79 3.96 3.79 6.61
CA THR A 79 5.25 4.44 6.34
C THR A 79 5.95 3.81 5.14
N ARG A 80 6.02 2.49 5.12
CA ARG A 80 6.62 1.77 4.00
C ARG A 80 5.82 1.89 2.72
N ILE A 81 4.49 1.82 2.80
CA ILE A 81 3.59 2.03 1.65
C ILE A 81 3.84 3.40 1.02
N GLU A 82 3.86 4.47 1.83
CA GLU A 82 4.06 5.83 1.33
C GLU A 82 5.43 6.00 0.69
N LEU A 83 6.49 5.55 1.34
CA LEU A 83 7.85 5.71 0.82
C LEU A 83 8.08 4.91 -0.46
N GLN A 84 7.58 3.68 -0.54
CA GLN A 84 7.66 2.88 -1.76
C GLN A 84 6.77 3.43 -2.89
N ALA A 85 5.58 3.95 -2.56
CA ALA A 85 4.70 4.60 -3.53
C ALA A 85 5.35 5.85 -4.13
N VAL A 86 5.92 6.72 -3.30
CA VAL A 86 6.67 7.92 -3.73
C VAL A 86 7.94 7.53 -4.49
N GLY A 87 8.60 6.44 -4.08
CA GLY A 87 9.76 5.87 -4.76
C GLY A 87 9.48 5.33 -6.17
N GLY A 88 8.20 5.22 -6.57
CA GLY A 88 7.83 4.96 -7.96
C GLY A 88 6.98 3.71 -8.21
N VAL A 89 6.70 2.86 -7.22
CA VAL A 89 5.93 1.62 -7.43
C VAL A 89 4.55 1.87 -8.02
N VAL A 90 3.85 2.90 -7.54
CA VAL A 90 2.52 3.27 -8.07
C VAL A 90 2.65 3.84 -9.48
N LEU A 91 3.69 4.63 -9.75
CA LEU A 91 3.95 5.15 -11.09
C LEU A 91 4.20 4.03 -12.10
N ALA A 92 4.94 2.99 -11.69
CA ALA A 92 5.14 1.81 -12.52
C ALA A 92 3.81 1.11 -12.83
N ALA A 93 2.96 0.92 -11.83
CA ALA A 93 1.67 0.24 -11.99
C ALA A 93 0.71 0.96 -12.95
N ILE A 94 0.78 2.29 -13.01
CA ILE A 94 -0.04 3.10 -13.94
C ILE A 94 0.68 3.45 -15.25
N GLY A 95 1.83 2.82 -15.53
CA GLY A 95 2.56 3.00 -16.78
C GLY A 95 3.30 4.35 -16.90
N LEU A 96 3.57 5.04 -15.81
CA LEU A 96 4.25 6.34 -15.79
C LEU A 96 5.67 6.28 -15.22
N TRP A 97 6.19 5.09 -14.96
CA TRP A 97 7.58 4.91 -14.53
C TRP A 97 8.54 5.19 -15.68
N TYR A 98 9.51 6.02 -15.44
CA TYR A 98 10.52 6.45 -16.42
C TYR A 98 11.88 5.86 -16.04
N ASP A 99 12.03 4.57 -16.18
CA ASP A 99 13.35 3.95 -16.18
C ASP A 99 13.74 3.51 -17.61
N ASP A 100 15.00 3.18 -17.79
CA ASP A 100 15.53 2.70 -19.07
C ASP A 100 15.19 1.21 -19.33
N ARG A 101 14.06 0.76 -18.79
CA ARG A 101 13.59 -0.61 -18.98
C ARG A 101 13.34 -0.90 -20.45
N ASN A 102 13.95 -1.95 -20.98
CA ASN A 102 13.67 -2.42 -22.33
C ASN A 102 12.22 -2.95 -22.40
N ILE A 103 11.46 -2.49 -23.38
CA ILE A 103 10.12 -2.99 -23.66
C ILE A 103 10.20 -4.49 -23.90
N GLY A 104 9.40 -5.27 -23.19
CA GLY A 104 9.41 -6.75 -23.24
C GLY A 104 10.21 -7.44 -22.14
N SER A 105 10.98 -6.69 -21.33
CA SER A 105 11.59 -7.21 -20.09
C SER A 105 10.59 -7.27 -18.93
N SER A 106 11.04 -7.78 -17.78
CA SER A 106 10.23 -7.76 -16.55
C SER A 106 9.71 -6.34 -16.26
N PRO A 107 8.44 -6.17 -15.86
CA PRO A 107 7.92 -4.87 -15.42
C PRO A 107 8.57 -4.37 -14.12
N LEU A 108 9.28 -5.24 -13.40
CA LEU A 108 10.06 -4.90 -12.23
C LEU A 108 11.53 -4.69 -12.63
N SER A 109 11.90 -3.44 -12.90
CA SER A 109 13.28 -3.07 -13.17
C SER A 109 14.17 -3.22 -11.93
N PRO A 110 15.51 -3.25 -12.06
CA PRO A 110 16.43 -3.28 -10.92
C PRO A 110 16.20 -2.11 -9.95
N ASP A 111 15.95 -0.91 -10.47
CA ASP A 111 15.69 0.28 -9.65
C ASP A 111 14.38 0.14 -8.88
N LEU A 112 13.32 -0.35 -9.53
CA LEU A 112 12.05 -0.61 -8.87
C LEU A 112 12.16 -1.71 -7.80
N LEU A 113 12.95 -2.75 -8.05
CA LEU A 113 13.26 -3.78 -7.06
C LEU A 113 14.02 -3.19 -5.85
N GLY A 114 14.91 -2.22 -6.08
CA GLY A 114 15.56 -1.47 -5.02
C GLY A 114 14.55 -0.72 -4.13
N VAL A 115 13.57 -0.06 -4.74
CA VAL A 115 12.47 0.61 -4.01
C VAL A 115 11.62 -0.38 -3.22
N LEU A 116 11.26 -1.52 -3.83
CA LEU A 116 10.49 -2.58 -3.16
C LEU A 116 11.26 -3.25 -2.02
N GLY A 117 12.59 -3.24 -2.08
CA GLY A 117 13.46 -3.75 -1.02
C GLY A 117 13.59 -2.84 0.19
N TYR A 118 13.08 -1.60 0.14
CA TYR A 118 13.16 -0.68 1.27
C TYR A 118 12.41 -1.21 2.49
N THR A 119 13.03 -1.10 3.65
CA THR A 119 12.48 -1.46 4.96
C THR A 119 12.74 -0.37 5.99
N THR A 120 11.80 -0.18 6.90
CA THR A 120 11.96 0.73 8.04
C THR A 120 12.67 0.07 9.22
N GLY A 121 12.81 -1.28 9.18
CA GLY A 121 13.31 -2.08 10.29
C GLY A 121 12.24 -2.45 11.33
N VAL A 122 11.01 -1.94 11.17
CA VAL A 122 9.84 -2.30 12.00
C VAL A 122 8.69 -2.63 11.05
N GLU A 123 8.59 -3.90 10.67
CA GLU A 123 7.70 -4.37 9.59
C GLU A 123 6.39 -4.97 10.11
N SER A 124 6.28 -5.21 11.41
CA SER A 124 5.10 -5.80 12.02
C SER A 124 4.91 -5.33 13.45
N ASN A 125 3.69 -5.48 13.95
CA ASN A 125 3.40 -5.23 15.36
C ASN A 125 4.14 -6.23 16.25
N ASP A 126 4.67 -5.77 17.38
CA ASP A 126 5.40 -6.59 18.36
C ASP A 126 4.49 -7.58 19.09
N VAL A 127 3.20 -7.27 19.21
CA VAL A 127 2.17 -8.13 19.81
C VAL A 127 1.07 -8.42 18.81
N ALA A 128 0.67 -9.68 18.71
CA ALA A 128 -0.38 -10.11 17.79
C ALA A 128 -1.71 -9.39 18.04
N PHE A 129 -2.42 -9.08 16.95
CA PHE A 129 -3.77 -8.56 17.03
C PHE A 129 -4.74 -9.60 17.58
N THR A 130 -5.76 -9.15 18.33
CA THR A 130 -6.80 -10.01 18.88
C THR A 130 -7.93 -10.25 17.87
N ALA A 131 -8.64 -11.37 18.06
CA ALA A 131 -9.79 -11.69 17.20
C ALA A 131 -11.07 -10.93 17.58
N THR A 132 -11.08 -10.28 18.74
CA THR A 132 -12.24 -9.55 19.28
C THR A 132 -11.91 -8.08 19.47
N PHE A 133 -12.96 -7.24 19.46
CA PHE A 133 -12.79 -5.81 19.75
C PHE A 133 -12.07 -5.60 21.10
N PRO A 134 -11.09 -4.66 21.18
CA PRO A 134 -10.71 -3.63 20.21
C PRO A 134 -9.73 -4.09 19.12
N TYR A 135 -9.48 -5.36 18.93
CA TYR A 135 -8.59 -5.98 17.94
C TYR A 135 -7.10 -5.72 18.13
N VAL A 136 -6.73 -4.75 18.93
CA VAL A 136 -5.35 -4.42 19.30
C VAL A 136 -5.02 -5.00 20.68
N ALA A 137 -3.76 -5.35 20.90
CA ALA A 137 -3.27 -5.75 22.21
C ALA A 137 -3.35 -4.59 23.20
N GLN A 138 -3.29 -4.92 24.49
CA GLN A 138 -3.16 -3.91 25.53
C GLN A 138 -1.87 -3.11 25.33
N PRO A 139 -1.88 -1.79 25.53
CA PRO A 139 -0.67 -0.99 25.41
C PRO A 139 0.35 -1.41 26.47
N TRP A 140 1.62 -1.32 26.11
CA TRP A 140 2.69 -1.51 27.07
C TRP A 140 2.57 -0.52 28.21
N SER A 141 2.68 -1.02 29.43
CA SER A 141 2.77 -0.17 30.61
C SER A 141 4.08 0.63 30.57
N GLY A 142 4.02 1.95 30.71
CA GLY A 142 5.22 2.79 30.80
C GLY A 142 6.11 2.45 32.01
N TYR A 143 5.54 1.78 33.03
CA TYR A 143 6.29 1.30 34.18
C TYR A 143 7.07 0.00 33.87
N ALA A 144 6.52 -0.86 33.04
CA ALA A 144 7.12 -2.15 32.68
C ALA A 144 8.04 -2.05 31.45
N ASN A 145 7.95 -0.96 30.69
CA ASN A 145 8.74 -0.75 29.49
C ASN A 145 10.03 -0.01 29.85
N HIS A 146 11.12 -0.73 29.95
CA HIS A 146 12.43 -0.16 30.12
C HIS A 146 13.01 0.18 28.73
N SER A 147 13.22 1.47 28.47
CA SER A 147 13.87 1.94 27.25
C SER A 147 15.25 1.27 27.11
N GLY A 148 15.42 0.43 26.10
CA GLY A 148 16.72 -0.18 25.79
C GLY A 148 16.79 -1.70 25.90
N GLN A 149 15.68 -2.41 25.99
CA GLN A 149 15.63 -3.86 25.78
C GLN A 149 14.98 -4.20 24.45
#